data_5dc9582cebbcfc64aaae3fa5b9fe6831
#
_entry.id   5dc9582cebbcfc64aaae3fa5b9fe6831
#
_cell.length_a   1.000
_cell.length_b   1.000
_cell.length_c   1.000
_cell.angle_alpha   90.00
_cell.angle_beta   90.00
_cell.angle_gamma   90.00
#
_symmetry.space_group_name_H-M   'P 1'
#
loop_
_entity.id
_entity.type
_entity.pdbx_description
1 polymer ?
#
loop_
_entity_poly.entity_id
_entity_poly.type
_entity_poly.pdbx_seq_one_letter_code
_entity_poly.pdbx_strand_id
1 'polypeptide(L)'
;FISWLALGGLNAWYIAPMGASSVLLFAVPASPLAQPWNMVVGNTLAGVIGVSCALLIPNLTGAFSIAVPLAIVLMMSTDSLHPPSGAVAITAVLGGKAVHDLGYMFVLYPVLLNSMLLMFAAVAFNRLLGKQYPQKAQLNRRTAGPTPTQKVSIQPQDIQNVLDRQTQLLDISDYDLQKIILKAQEIANARAVSQFTCQDIMTRQVICL
;
A
#
# COMPACT_ATOMS: atom_id res chain seq x y z
N PHE A 1 -16.53 2.97 -17.09
CA PHE A 1 -17.92 3.42 -17.20
C PHE A 1 -17.99 4.88 -17.68
N ILE A 2 -17.31 5.80 -17.02
CA ILE A 2 -17.29 7.24 -17.37
C ILE A 2 -16.71 7.45 -18.78
N SER A 3 -15.67 6.72 -19.17
CA SER A 3 -15.08 6.80 -20.50
C SER A 3 -16.04 6.34 -21.61
N TRP A 4 -16.85 5.30 -21.35
CA TRP A 4 -17.84 4.81 -22.30
C TRP A 4 -18.97 5.82 -22.53
N LEU A 5 -19.43 6.47 -21.46
CA LEU A 5 -20.49 7.48 -21.53
C LEU A 5 -20.05 8.76 -22.27
N ALA A 6 -18.76 9.13 -22.13
CA ALA A 6 -18.27 10.41 -22.64
C ALA A 6 -17.75 10.37 -24.09
N LEU A 7 -17.29 9.21 -24.61
CA LEU A 7 -16.44 9.16 -25.79
C LEU A 7 -16.80 8.12 -26.85
N GLY A 8 -17.87 7.34 -26.67
CA GLY A 8 -18.47 6.52 -27.72
C GLY A 8 -17.61 5.45 -28.39
N GLY A 9 -16.56 4.93 -27.72
CA GLY A 9 -15.72 3.88 -28.26
C GLY A 9 -14.47 3.56 -27.43
N LEU A 10 -13.76 2.49 -27.80
CA LEU A 10 -12.46 2.12 -27.21
C LEU A 10 -11.40 3.14 -27.64
N ASN A 11 -11.02 4.01 -26.75
CA ASN A 11 -10.01 5.06 -26.96
C ASN A 11 -8.87 4.93 -25.94
N ALA A 12 -7.81 5.71 -26.10
CA ALA A 12 -6.69 5.81 -25.18
C ALA A 12 -7.09 6.07 -23.69
N TRP A 13 -8.35 6.41 -23.44
CA TRP A 13 -8.94 6.62 -22.11
C TRP A 13 -9.17 5.31 -21.31
N TYR A 14 -9.25 4.16 -22.01
CA TYR A 14 -9.37 2.86 -21.35
C TYR A 14 -8.01 2.35 -20.95
N ILE A 15 -7.62 2.63 -19.72
CA ILE A 15 -6.35 2.14 -19.20
C ILE A 15 -6.62 0.88 -18.38
N ALA A 16 -6.33 -0.28 -18.97
CA ALA A 16 -6.49 -1.58 -18.29
C ALA A 16 -5.84 -1.64 -16.89
N PRO A 17 -4.67 -1.04 -16.65
CA PRO A 17 -4.08 -0.94 -15.32
C PRO A 17 -4.98 -0.37 -14.23
N MET A 18 -5.94 0.50 -14.57
CA MET A 18 -6.89 1.06 -13.59
C MET A 18 -7.80 -0.01 -12.98
N GLY A 19 -8.06 -1.10 -13.71
CA GLY A 19 -8.78 -2.25 -13.15
C GLY A 19 -8.02 -2.90 -11.98
N ALA A 20 -6.73 -3.15 -12.15
CA ALA A 20 -5.89 -3.68 -11.08
C ALA A 20 -5.75 -2.71 -9.91
N SER A 21 -5.59 -1.40 -10.18
CA SER A 21 -5.61 -0.37 -9.14
C SER A 21 -6.94 -0.35 -8.37
N SER A 22 -8.08 -0.54 -9.06
CA SER A 22 -9.39 -0.62 -8.41
C SER A 22 -9.46 -1.77 -7.42
N VAL A 23 -8.98 -2.95 -7.80
CA VAL A 23 -8.95 -4.11 -6.88
C VAL A 23 -8.17 -3.79 -5.63
N LEU A 24 -6.96 -3.21 -5.74
CA LEU A 24 -6.16 -2.82 -4.58
C LEU A 24 -6.88 -1.81 -3.70
N LEU A 25 -7.43 -0.75 -4.26
CA LEU A 25 -8.02 0.34 -3.48
C LEU A 25 -9.33 -0.05 -2.80
N PHE A 26 -10.14 -0.89 -3.40
CA PHE A 26 -11.45 -1.26 -2.86
C PHE A 26 -11.41 -2.56 -2.05
N ALA A 27 -10.62 -3.56 -2.45
CA ALA A 27 -10.56 -4.84 -1.77
C ALA A 27 -9.53 -4.85 -0.62
N VAL A 28 -8.36 -4.20 -0.82
CA VAL A 28 -7.24 -4.24 0.14
C VAL A 28 -6.75 -2.81 0.50
N PRO A 29 -7.62 -1.91 0.98
CA PRO A 29 -7.27 -0.51 1.25
C PRO A 29 -6.26 -0.34 2.38
N ALA A 30 -6.04 -1.37 3.20
CA ALA A 30 -5.05 -1.38 4.26
C ALA A 30 -3.62 -1.58 3.74
N SER A 31 -3.46 -2.10 2.51
CA SER A 31 -2.15 -2.32 1.91
C SER A 31 -1.36 -1.00 1.77
N PRO A 32 -0.08 -0.97 2.16
CA PRO A 32 0.80 0.16 1.87
C PRO A 32 0.85 0.50 0.39
N LEU A 33 0.78 -0.51 -0.49
CA LEU A 33 0.83 -0.35 -1.95
C LEU A 33 -0.45 0.25 -2.55
N ALA A 34 -1.55 0.29 -1.78
CA ALA A 34 -2.84 0.86 -2.15
C ALA A 34 -3.02 2.32 -1.71
N GLN A 35 -2.00 2.95 -1.14
CA GLN A 35 -2.12 4.32 -0.64
C GLN A 35 -2.15 5.35 -1.76
N PRO A 36 -2.81 6.52 -1.55
CA PRO A 36 -2.95 7.55 -2.56
C PRO A 36 -1.64 8.01 -3.20
N TRP A 37 -0.59 8.19 -2.40
CA TRP A 37 0.73 8.56 -2.88
C TRP A 37 1.27 7.53 -3.87
N ASN A 38 1.24 6.26 -3.49
CA ASN A 38 1.75 5.17 -4.31
C ASN A 38 1.02 5.09 -5.65
N MET A 39 -0.31 5.18 -5.64
CA MET A 39 -1.10 5.09 -6.86
C MET A 39 -0.89 6.29 -7.78
N VAL A 40 -1.03 7.52 -7.26
CA VAL A 40 -0.98 8.73 -8.11
C VAL A 40 0.43 8.95 -8.63
N VAL A 41 1.42 8.94 -7.74
CA VAL A 41 2.82 9.16 -8.13
C VAL A 41 3.36 7.99 -8.94
N GLY A 42 3.09 6.75 -8.50
CA GLY A 42 3.53 5.54 -9.21
C GLY A 42 3.00 5.47 -10.64
N ASN A 43 1.69 5.68 -10.85
CA ASN A 43 1.11 5.69 -12.19
C ASN A 43 1.67 6.81 -13.06
N THR A 44 1.86 8.01 -12.49
CA THR A 44 2.40 9.16 -13.22
C THR A 44 3.85 8.91 -13.64
N LEU A 45 4.70 8.44 -12.74
CA LEU A 45 6.08 8.09 -13.04
C LEU A 45 6.17 6.99 -14.11
N ALA A 46 5.39 5.94 -13.95
CA ALA A 46 5.36 4.83 -14.91
C ALA A 46 4.89 5.30 -16.31
N GLY A 47 3.91 6.20 -16.35
CA GLY A 47 3.46 6.80 -17.59
C GLY A 47 4.54 7.65 -18.26
N VAL A 48 5.23 8.52 -17.50
CA VAL A 48 6.34 9.33 -18.02
C VAL A 48 7.45 8.45 -18.59
N ILE A 49 7.85 7.43 -17.86
CA ILE A 49 8.91 6.52 -18.28
C ILE A 49 8.51 5.73 -19.51
N GLY A 50 7.29 5.19 -19.52
CA GLY A 50 6.78 4.43 -20.66
C GLY A 50 6.74 5.27 -21.94
N VAL A 51 6.21 6.51 -21.87
CA VAL A 51 6.21 7.45 -22.99
C VAL A 51 7.63 7.80 -23.42
N SER A 52 8.52 8.09 -22.47
CA SER A 52 9.93 8.42 -22.79
C SER A 52 10.62 7.27 -23.51
N CYS A 53 10.44 6.01 -23.03
CA CYS A 53 11.00 4.83 -23.68
C CYS A 53 10.42 4.63 -25.08
N ALA A 54 9.10 4.84 -25.27
CA ALA A 54 8.46 4.72 -26.57
C ALA A 54 8.98 5.74 -27.57
N LEU A 55 9.31 6.96 -27.13
CA LEU A 55 9.81 8.04 -27.99
C LEU A 55 11.32 7.91 -28.29
N LEU A 56 12.11 7.42 -27.31
CA LEU A 56 13.57 7.43 -27.43
C LEU A 56 14.14 6.11 -27.97
N ILE A 57 13.41 5.02 -27.86
CA ILE A 57 13.88 3.68 -28.24
C ILE A 57 13.06 3.20 -29.45
N PRO A 58 13.62 3.18 -30.67
CA PRO A 58 12.87 2.79 -31.87
C PRO A 58 12.41 1.32 -31.89
N ASN A 59 13.16 0.46 -31.20
CA ASN A 59 12.82 -0.96 -31.08
C ASN A 59 11.80 -1.19 -29.97
N LEU A 60 10.60 -1.62 -30.34
CA LEU A 60 9.49 -1.88 -29.40
C LEU A 60 9.86 -2.83 -28.28
N THR A 61 10.58 -3.92 -28.59
CA THR A 61 11.04 -4.90 -27.58
C THR A 61 12.04 -4.26 -26.60
N GLY A 62 12.94 -3.43 -27.10
CA GLY A 62 13.89 -2.69 -26.28
C GLY A 62 13.21 -1.66 -25.37
N ALA A 63 12.27 -0.88 -25.93
CA ALA A 63 11.49 0.10 -25.17
C ALA A 63 10.72 -0.58 -24.03
N PHE A 64 10.03 -1.68 -24.32
CA PHE A 64 9.30 -2.48 -23.34
C PHE A 64 10.21 -3.05 -22.25
N SER A 65 11.35 -3.65 -22.64
CA SER A 65 12.28 -4.28 -21.70
C SER A 65 12.94 -3.31 -20.72
N ILE A 66 13.04 -2.03 -21.11
CA ILE A 66 13.63 -0.98 -20.26
C ILE A 66 12.57 -0.24 -19.46
N ALA A 67 11.39 0.01 -20.03
CA ALA A 67 10.37 0.83 -19.40
C ALA A 67 9.91 0.28 -18.04
N VAL A 68 9.64 -1.01 -17.94
CA VAL A 68 9.10 -1.62 -16.72
C VAL A 68 10.13 -1.64 -15.59
N PRO A 69 11.36 -2.17 -15.78
CA PRO A 69 12.37 -2.13 -14.71
C PRO A 69 12.71 -0.71 -14.26
N LEU A 70 12.83 0.24 -15.19
CA LEU A 70 13.13 1.63 -14.87
C LEU A 70 11.99 2.26 -14.08
N ALA A 71 10.74 1.99 -14.42
CA ALA A 71 9.58 2.45 -13.66
C ALA A 71 9.61 1.90 -12.23
N ILE A 72 9.90 0.61 -12.05
CA ILE A 72 10.01 -0.03 -10.72
C ILE A 72 11.11 0.64 -9.90
N VAL A 73 12.31 0.81 -10.44
CA VAL A 73 13.44 1.44 -9.74
C VAL A 73 13.09 2.87 -9.28
N LEU A 74 12.45 3.67 -10.15
CA LEU A 74 12.06 5.02 -9.78
C LEU A 74 10.92 5.06 -8.77
N MET A 75 9.94 4.16 -8.87
CA MET A 75 8.90 4.02 -7.85
C MET A 75 9.47 3.61 -6.50
N MET A 76 10.45 2.73 -6.47
CA MET A 76 11.13 2.35 -5.21
C MET A 76 11.93 3.51 -4.62
N SER A 77 12.60 4.31 -5.45
CA SER A 77 13.38 5.47 -4.99
C SER A 77 12.53 6.62 -4.45
N THR A 78 11.24 6.67 -4.82
CA THR A 78 10.28 7.70 -4.41
C THR A 78 9.26 7.21 -3.38
N ASP A 79 9.43 6.00 -2.85
CA ASP A 79 8.47 5.32 -1.95
C ASP A 79 7.04 5.33 -2.51
N SER A 80 6.92 5.18 -3.83
CA SER A 80 5.64 5.23 -4.55
C SER A 80 5.31 3.92 -5.27
N LEU A 81 5.80 2.80 -4.75
CA LEU A 81 5.61 1.50 -5.37
C LEU A 81 4.12 1.13 -5.43
N HIS A 82 3.60 1.04 -6.66
CA HIS A 82 2.23 0.65 -6.97
C HIS A 82 2.26 -0.39 -8.08
N PRO A 83 2.03 -1.69 -7.79
CA PRO A 83 2.22 -2.74 -8.78
C PRO A 83 1.48 -2.55 -10.11
N PRO A 84 0.21 -2.05 -10.13
CA PRO A 84 -0.47 -1.76 -11.38
C PRO A 84 0.24 -0.74 -12.29
N SER A 85 1.10 0.11 -11.72
CA SER A 85 1.83 1.13 -12.49
C SER A 85 2.80 0.52 -13.52
N GLY A 86 3.32 -0.68 -13.26
CA GLY A 86 4.09 -1.42 -14.26
C GLY A 86 3.31 -1.64 -15.56
N ALA A 87 2.02 -1.94 -15.45
CA ALA A 87 1.15 -2.08 -16.60
C ALA A 87 0.82 -0.71 -17.27
N VAL A 88 0.90 0.41 -16.55
CA VAL A 88 0.81 1.76 -17.16
C VAL A 88 2.01 2.01 -18.06
N ALA A 89 3.24 1.68 -17.61
CA ALA A 89 4.43 1.78 -18.45
C ALA A 89 4.34 0.90 -19.70
N ILE A 90 3.82 -0.33 -19.55
CA ILE A 90 3.56 -1.24 -20.68
C ILE A 90 2.55 -0.62 -21.65
N THR A 91 1.45 -0.07 -21.15
CA THR A 91 0.42 0.55 -21.97
C THR A 91 0.95 1.76 -22.73
N ALA A 92 1.83 2.56 -22.13
CA ALA A 92 2.46 3.68 -22.80
C ALA A 92 3.35 3.25 -23.98
N VAL A 93 4.03 2.10 -23.87
CA VAL A 93 4.89 1.55 -24.93
C VAL A 93 4.09 0.81 -25.99
N LEU A 94 3.14 -0.03 -25.58
CA LEU A 94 2.42 -0.95 -26.49
C LEU A 94 1.06 -0.43 -26.94
N GLY A 95 0.59 0.72 -26.45
CA GLY A 95 -0.76 1.22 -26.68
C GLY A 95 -1.09 1.67 -28.11
N GLY A 96 -0.15 1.52 -29.02
CA GLY A 96 -0.33 1.81 -30.43
C GLY A 96 -0.51 3.30 -30.75
N LYS A 97 -0.99 3.58 -31.96
CA LYS A 97 -1.09 4.94 -32.49
C LYS A 97 -1.88 5.88 -31.59
N ALA A 98 -3.00 5.43 -31.03
CA ALA A 98 -3.86 6.26 -30.18
C ALA A 98 -3.16 6.76 -28.90
N VAL A 99 -2.23 6.00 -28.36
CA VAL A 99 -1.43 6.39 -27.17
C VAL A 99 -0.21 7.20 -27.60
N HIS A 100 0.46 6.78 -28.68
CA HIS A 100 1.68 7.44 -29.15
C HIS A 100 1.40 8.85 -29.71
N ASP A 101 0.28 9.08 -30.35
CA ASP A 101 -0.13 10.40 -30.85
C ASP A 101 -0.37 11.40 -29.71
N LEU A 102 -0.71 10.93 -28.52
CA LEU A 102 -0.86 11.77 -27.32
C LEU A 102 0.49 12.17 -26.70
N GLY A 103 1.54 11.36 -26.90
CA GLY A 103 2.82 11.59 -26.24
C GLY A 103 2.65 11.79 -24.72
N TYR A 104 3.25 12.83 -24.15
CA TYR A 104 3.13 13.10 -22.70
C TYR A 104 1.72 13.52 -22.26
N MET A 105 0.82 13.89 -23.17
CA MET A 105 -0.58 14.12 -22.82
C MET A 105 -1.26 12.83 -22.32
N PHE A 106 -0.77 11.65 -22.73
CA PHE A 106 -1.21 10.37 -22.20
C PHE A 106 -1.03 10.31 -20.67
N VAL A 107 0.06 10.88 -20.14
CA VAL A 107 0.31 10.90 -18.69
C VAL A 107 -0.70 11.78 -17.96
N LEU A 108 -1.00 12.96 -18.51
CA LEU A 108 -1.89 13.92 -17.86
C LEU A 108 -3.36 13.50 -17.94
N TYR A 109 -3.85 13.19 -19.12
CA TYR A 109 -5.28 12.96 -19.32
C TYR A 109 -5.72 11.54 -18.92
N PRO A 110 -5.32 10.45 -19.61
CA PRO A 110 -5.84 9.17 -19.18
C PRO A 110 -5.21 8.67 -17.87
N VAL A 111 -3.89 8.88 -17.64
CA VAL A 111 -3.23 8.29 -16.45
C VAL A 111 -3.53 9.06 -15.19
N LEU A 112 -3.14 10.33 -15.12
CA LEU A 112 -3.26 11.13 -13.91
C LEU A 112 -4.73 11.41 -13.58
N LEU A 113 -5.54 11.78 -14.56
CA LEU A 113 -6.95 12.07 -14.35
C LEU A 113 -7.72 10.84 -13.83
N ASN A 114 -7.57 9.68 -14.47
CA ASN A 114 -8.21 8.45 -14.00
C ASN A 114 -7.68 8.02 -12.62
N SER A 115 -6.39 8.18 -12.35
CA SER A 115 -5.82 7.90 -11.01
C SER A 115 -6.46 8.79 -9.95
N MET A 116 -6.63 10.08 -10.22
CA MET A 116 -7.28 11.01 -9.30
C MET A 116 -8.75 10.66 -9.08
N LEU A 117 -9.51 10.42 -10.15
CA LEU A 117 -10.92 10.04 -10.05
C LEU A 117 -11.10 8.75 -9.26
N LEU A 118 -10.26 7.74 -9.55
CA LEU A 118 -10.30 6.47 -8.84
C LEU A 118 -9.93 6.62 -7.37
N MET A 119 -8.92 7.44 -7.06
CA MET A 119 -8.54 7.77 -5.68
C MET A 119 -9.69 8.42 -4.92
N PHE A 120 -10.34 9.44 -5.48
CA PHE A 120 -11.48 10.09 -4.83
C PHE A 120 -12.63 9.10 -4.59
N ALA A 121 -12.94 8.26 -5.59
CA ALA A 121 -13.95 7.22 -5.46
C ALA A 121 -13.59 6.22 -4.34
N ALA A 122 -12.34 5.81 -4.27
CA ALA A 122 -11.87 4.88 -3.24
C ALA A 122 -11.90 5.49 -1.83
N VAL A 123 -11.51 6.76 -1.69
CA VAL A 123 -11.62 7.48 -0.41
C VAL A 123 -13.06 7.56 0.05
N ALA A 124 -13.98 7.97 -0.85
CA ALA A 124 -15.39 8.06 -0.55
C ALA A 124 -15.98 6.70 -0.14
N PHE A 125 -15.73 5.66 -0.94
CA PHE A 125 -16.22 4.30 -0.70
C PHE A 125 -15.72 3.71 0.62
N ASN A 126 -14.42 3.77 0.87
CA ASN A 126 -13.85 3.19 2.09
C ASN A 126 -14.32 3.94 3.35
N ARG A 127 -14.49 5.28 3.27
CA ARG A 127 -15.04 6.06 4.38
C ARG A 127 -16.51 5.72 4.66
N LEU A 128 -17.31 5.51 3.62
CA LEU A 128 -18.71 5.08 3.77
C LEU A 128 -18.83 3.72 4.46
N LEU A 129 -17.84 2.83 4.22
CA LEU A 129 -17.74 1.53 4.90
C LEU A 129 -17.10 1.61 6.29
N GLY A 130 -16.81 2.80 6.82
CA GLY A 130 -16.18 2.99 8.12
C GLY A 130 -14.71 2.57 8.18
N LYS A 131 -14.06 2.30 7.03
CA LYS A 131 -12.64 1.97 6.97
C LYS A 131 -11.79 3.25 7.04
N GLN A 132 -10.65 3.17 7.73
CA GLN A 132 -9.66 4.26 7.71
C GLN A 132 -8.88 4.22 6.39
N TYR A 133 -9.22 5.12 5.48
CA TYR A 133 -8.50 5.30 4.23
C TYR A 133 -8.48 6.80 3.86
N PRO A 134 -7.35 7.40 3.49
CA PRO A 134 -5.98 6.84 3.48
C PRO A 134 -5.50 6.39 4.87
N GLN A 135 -4.59 5.44 4.90
CA GLN A 135 -3.92 5.04 6.14
C GLN A 135 -3.08 6.24 6.62
N LYS A 136 -3.34 6.68 7.85
CA LYS A 136 -2.48 7.69 8.47
C LYS A 136 -1.18 7.01 8.88
N ALA A 137 -0.05 7.50 8.38
CA ALA A 137 1.22 7.19 8.99
C ALA A 137 1.10 7.56 10.48
N GLN A 138 1.11 6.57 11.36
CA GLN A 138 1.05 6.85 12.78
C GLN A 138 2.39 7.43 13.21
N LEU A 139 2.47 8.76 13.26
CA LEU A 139 3.49 9.39 14.11
C LEU A 139 3.24 8.88 15.53
N ASN A 140 4.26 8.23 16.09
CA ASN A 140 4.31 7.77 17.47
C ASN A 140 3.68 8.80 18.42
N ARG A 141 2.40 8.62 18.75
CA ARG A 141 1.83 9.29 19.91
C ARG A 141 2.41 8.58 21.13
N ARG A 142 3.46 9.17 21.69
CA ARG A 142 3.88 8.92 23.06
C ARG A 142 2.68 9.23 23.96
N THR A 143 1.90 8.22 24.29
CA THR A 143 0.81 8.34 25.27
C THR A 143 1.22 7.58 26.51
N ALA A 144 1.20 8.31 27.63
CA ALA A 144 1.21 7.87 29.01
C ALA A 144 2.17 6.70 29.37
N GLY A 145 2.96 6.88 30.41
CA GLY A 145 3.94 5.90 30.88
C GLY A 145 3.34 4.50 31.07
N PRO A 146 4.14 3.45 30.82
CA PRO A 146 3.66 2.07 30.86
C PRO A 146 3.20 1.68 32.27
N THR A 147 2.04 1.03 32.34
CA THR A 147 1.59 0.35 33.57
C THR A 147 2.58 -0.78 33.94
N PRO A 148 2.68 -1.18 35.19
CA PRO A 148 3.63 -2.23 35.65
C PRO A 148 3.57 -3.52 34.86
N THR A 149 2.38 -3.92 34.38
CA THR A 149 2.14 -5.10 33.54
C THR A 149 2.65 -4.92 32.10
N GLN A 150 2.75 -3.67 31.61
CA GLN A 150 3.25 -3.37 30.25
C GLN A 150 4.79 -3.41 30.17
N LYS A 151 5.51 -3.43 31.31
CA LYS A 151 6.98 -3.50 31.31
C LYS A 151 7.53 -4.85 30.86
N VAL A 152 6.71 -5.90 30.87
CA VAL A 152 7.11 -7.28 30.48
C VAL A 152 6.47 -7.69 29.14
N SER A 153 5.54 -6.88 28.60
CA SER A 153 4.90 -7.15 27.32
C SER A 153 5.61 -6.47 26.15
N ILE A 154 5.44 -7.03 24.96
CA ILE A 154 5.94 -6.46 23.70
C ILE A 154 5.41 -5.02 23.56
N GLN A 155 6.32 -4.08 23.40
CA GLN A 155 6.00 -2.67 23.20
C GLN A 155 5.80 -2.39 21.70
N PRO A 156 4.96 -1.41 21.31
CA PRO A 156 4.83 -1.01 19.90
C PRO A 156 6.19 -0.64 19.26
N GLN A 157 7.13 -0.10 20.04
CA GLN A 157 8.49 0.20 19.60
C GLN A 157 9.31 -1.03 19.23
N ASP A 158 9.11 -2.15 19.94
CA ASP A 158 9.81 -3.39 19.62
C ASP A 158 9.36 -3.94 18.27
N ILE A 159 8.06 -3.82 17.98
CA ILE A 159 7.48 -4.21 16.68
C ILE A 159 8.05 -3.32 15.58
N GLN A 160 8.08 -1.99 15.81
CA GLN A 160 8.64 -1.05 14.84
C GLN A 160 10.12 -1.34 14.56
N ASN A 161 10.92 -1.58 15.59
CA ASN A 161 12.33 -1.93 15.45
C ASN A 161 12.55 -3.22 14.64
N VAL A 162 11.62 -4.17 14.73
CA VAL A 162 11.67 -5.41 13.93
C VAL A 162 11.28 -5.12 12.49
N LEU A 163 10.25 -4.30 12.26
CA LEU A 163 9.79 -3.91 10.92
C LEU A 163 10.87 -3.13 10.16
N ASP A 164 11.54 -2.19 10.82
CA ASP A 164 12.62 -1.38 10.22
C ASP A 164 13.83 -2.23 9.79
N ARG A 165 13.99 -3.41 10.38
CA ARG A 165 15.05 -4.38 10.02
C ARG A 165 14.64 -5.38 8.94
N GLN A 166 13.36 -5.41 8.60
CA GLN A 166 12.86 -6.30 7.54
C GLN A 166 13.09 -5.68 6.17
N THR A 167 13.76 -6.43 5.30
CA THR A 167 14.03 -6.07 3.91
C THR A 167 12.88 -6.45 2.96
N GLN A 168 11.90 -7.21 3.43
CA GLN A 168 10.75 -7.62 2.63
C GLN A 168 9.55 -6.70 2.88
N LEU A 169 8.94 -6.22 1.80
CA LEU A 169 7.66 -5.53 1.85
C LEU A 169 6.57 -6.51 2.32
N LEU A 170 6.02 -6.22 3.50
CA LEU A 170 4.84 -6.92 3.99
C LEU A 170 3.60 -6.20 3.43
N ASP A 171 2.70 -6.94 2.78
CA ASP A 171 1.42 -6.41 2.26
C ASP A 171 0.37 -6.30 3.37
N ILE A 172 0.80 -5.76 4.51
CA ILE A 172 -0.03 -5.50 5.69
C ILE A 172 0.36 -4.14 6.26
N SER A 173 -0.59 -3.35 6.75
CA SER A 173 -0.25 -2.09 7.39
C SER A 173 0.44 -2.33 8.74
N ASP A 174 1.41 -1.47 9.08
CA ASP A 174 2.11 -1.51 10.39
C ASP A 174 1.10 -1.47 11.56
N TYR A 175 0.01 -0.74 11.39
CA TYR A 175 -1.07 -0.66 12.36
C TYR A 175 -1.78 -2.00 12.56
N ASP A 176 -2.13 -2.70 11.49
CA ASP A 176 -2.83 -3.98 11.59
C ASP A 176 -1.92 -5.05 12.16
N LEU A 177 -0.64 -5.04 11.78
CA LEU A 177 0.36 -5.94 12.35
C LEU A 177 0.56 -5.71 13.84
N GLN A 178 0.71 -4.45 14.28
CA GLN A 178 0.79 -4.10 15.69
C GLN A 178 -0.45 -4.55 16.45
N LYS A 179 -1.64 -4.31 15.90
CA LYS A 179 -2.91 -4.72 16.51
C LYS A 179 -3.02 -6.23 16.66
N ILE A 180 -2.59 -7.00 15.66
CA ILE A 180 -2.59 -8.47 15.71
C ILE A 180 -1.64 -8.96 16.80
N ILE A 181 -0.42 -8.43 16.86
CA ILE A 181 0.60 -8.84 17.83
C ILE A 181 0.14 -8.51 19.26
N LEU A 182 -0.36 -7.28 19.50
CA LEU A 182 -0.86 -6.89 20.82
C LEU A 182 -2.04 -7.74 21.26
N LYS A 183 -2.96 -8.07 20.35
CA LYS A 183 -4.10 -8.94 20.65
C LYS A 183 -3.66 -10.39 20.92
N ALA A 184 -2.68 -10.88 20.19
CA ALA A 184 -2.08 -12.19 20.45
C ALA A 184 -1.40 -12.24 21.84
N GLN A 185 -0.70 -11.17 22.21
CA GLN A 185 -0.08 -11.03 23.53
C GLN A 185 -1.13 -11.00 24.66
N GLU A 186 -2.24 -10.28 24.47
CA GLU A 186 -3.34 -10.25 25.43
C GLU A 186 -3.93 -11.65 25.65
N ILE A 187 -4.18 -12.40 24.59
CA ILE A 187 -4.69 -13.78 24.67
C ILE A 187 -3.67 -14.71 25.35
N ALA A 188 -2.38 -14.55 25.04
CA ALA A 188 -1.32 -15.34 25.68
C ALA A 188 -1.22 -15.05 27.18
N ASN A 189 -1.30 -13.79 27.57
CA ASN A 189 -1.28 -13.37 28.98
C ASN A 189 -2.52 -13.91 29.72
N ALA A 190 -3.71 -13.80 29.14
CA ALA A 190 -4.94 -14.34 29.74
C ALA A 190 -4.86 -15.86 29.95
N ARG A 191 -4.28 -16.60 28.99
CA ARG A 191 -4.05 -18.05 29.13
C ARG A 191 -3.02 -18.36 30.23
N ALA A 192 -1.93 -17.62 30.27
CA ALA A 192 -0.91 -17.80 31.31
C ALA A 192 -1.50 -17.58 32.70
N VAL A 193 -2.28 -16.50 32.88
CA VAL A 193 -2.95 -16.21 34.17
C VAL A 193 -3.96 -17.29 34.56
N SER A 194 -4.73 -17.84 33.58
CA SER A 194 -5.70 -18.89 33.86
C SER A 194 -5.09 -20.24 34.24
N GLN A 195 -3.80 -20.44 33.98
CA GLN A 195 -3.06 -21.65 34.36
C GLN A 195 -2.46 -21.59 35.75
N PHE A 196 -2.36 -20.39 36.36
CA PHE A 196 -1.90 -20.28 37.73
C PHE A 196 -2.96 -20.74 38.73
N THR A 197 -2.61 -21.72 39.52
CA THR A 197 -3.42 -22.16 40.66
C THR A 197 -3.03 -21.36 41.91
N CYS A 198 -3.92 -21.32 42.92
CA CYS A 198 -3.59 -20.70 44.20
C CYS A 198 -2.31 -21.30 44.83
N GLN A 199 -2.05 -22.58 44.51
CA GLN A 199 -0.87 -23.31 44.99
C GLN A 199 0.44 -22.79 44.40
N ASP A 200 0.42 -22.20 43.20
CA ASP A 200 1.60 -21.65 42.52
C ASP A 200 1.98 -20.27 43.06
N ILE A 201 1.02 -19.58 43.67
CA ILE A 201 1.18 -18.20 44.18
C ILE A 201 1.38 -18.19 45.72
N MET A 202 0.98 -19.25 46.42
CA MET A 202 1.09 -19.35 47.86
C MET A 202 2.54 -19.54 48.31
N THR A 203 2.94 -18.80 49.33
CA THR A 203 4.20 -19.00 50.05
C THR A 203 4.14 -20.35 50.75
N ARG A 204 5.00 -21.29 50.37
CA ARG A 204 5.02 -22.66 50.92
C ARG A 204 5.55 -22.76 52.33
N GLN A 205 6.17 -21.73 52.88
CA GLN A 205 6.64 -21.67 54.28
C GLN A 205 5.98 -20.48 54.97
N VAL A 206 5.01 -20.80 55.80
CA VAL A 206 4.46 -19.82 56.76
C VAL A 206 5.37 -19.83 57.96
N ILE A 207 6.11 -18.73 58.18
CA ILE A 207 6.86 -18.52 59.40
C ILE A 207 5.86 -17.98 60.43
N CYS A 208 5.44 -18.82 61.38
CA CYS A 208 4.70 -18.38 62.57
C CYS A 208 5.71 -17.84 63.57
N LEU A 209 5.57 -16.57 63.95
CA LEU A 209 6.26 -15.95 65.11
C LEU A 209 5.53 -16.25 66.39
#